data_9e62c89e4380e88635da0160686c1b60
#
_entry.id   9e62c89e4380e88635da0160686c1b60
#
_cell.length_a   1.000
_cell.length_b   1.000
_cell.length_c   1.000
_cell.angle_alpha   90.00
_cell.angle_beta   90.00
_cell.angle_gamma   90.00
#
_symmetry.space_group_name_H-M   'P 1'
#
loop_
_entity.id
_entity.type
_entity.pdbx_description
1 polymer ?
#
loop_
_entity_poly.entity_id
_entity_poly.type
_entity_poly.pdbx_seq_one_letter_code
_entity_poly.pdbx_strand_id
1 'polypeptide(L)'
;MNRNEIKTIADAYDLSQDDFWKHPQSGKWIIKHDAVEKIASIEKITFDLPIVASNDINNVALIISATYKEERVWTMGEARKENCKMAYYWAMAEKRGKDRCVLKLLGMYEKGVYSDVEADDFSQSSGSSESKQDFEYGRSKITKTQQPSAKQMDYIRSLCEQNGEPEDKFDFAKMSSDDASDIIGNLLSELKKKWS
;
A
#
# COMPACT_ATOMS: atom_id res chain seq x y z
N MET A 1 15.01 1.65 -17.41
CA MET A 1 16.38 1.67 -16.86
C MET A 1 17.10 0.39 -17.20
N ASN A 2 18.32 0.48 -17.69
CA ASN A 2 19.16 -0.66 -18.01
C ASN A 2 20.16 -0.95 -16.87
N ARG A 3 20.86 -2.11 -16.96
CA ARG A 3 21.81 -2.54 -15.92
C ARG A 3 23.01 -1.57 -15.77
N ASN A 4 23.36 -0.85 -16.83
CA ASN A 4 24.49 0.10 -16.80
C ASN A 4 24.14 1.37 -16.00
N GLU A 5 22.89 1.82 -16.05
CA GLU A 5 22.42 2.98 -15.29
C GLU A 5 22.36 2.67 -13.78
N ILE A 6 21.96 1.44 -13.40
CA ILE A 6 22.04 0.97 -12.00
C ILE A 6 23.49 0.94 -11.53
N LYS A 7 24.40 0.43 -12.38
CA LYS A 7 25.82 0.41 -12.06
C LYS A 7 26.36 1.81 -11.82
N THR A 8 25.97 2.79 -12.64
CA THR A 8 26.37 4.20 -12.45
C THR A 8 25.93 4.75 -11.10
N ILE A 9 24.70 4.42 -10.64
CA ILE A 9 24.23 4.84 -9.32
C ILE A 9 25.01 4.10 -8.23
N ALA A 10 25.22 2.80 -8.37
CA ALA A 10 25.97 2.01 -7.40
C ALA A 10 27.41 2.55 -7.24
N ASP A 11 28.09 2.80 -8.34
CA ASP A 11 29.46 3.33 -8.34
C ASP A 11 29.52 4.75 -7.74
N ALA A 12 28.52 5.60 -8.00
CA ALA A 12 28.48 6.98 -7.49
C ALA A 12 28.34 7.06 -5.95
N TYR A 13 27.69 6.07 -5.34
CA TYR A 13 27.41 6.05 -3.90
C TYR A 13 28.12 4.91 -3.16
N ASP A 14 29.07 4.26 -3.79
CA ASP A 14 29.80 3.11 -3.23
C ASP A 14 28.81 2.05 -2.67
N LEU A 15 27.84 1.66 -3.50
CA LEU A 15 26.85 0.64 -3.21
C LEU A 15 27.24 -0.69 -3.87
N SER A 16 26.82 -1.78 -3.26
CA SER A 16 27.01 -3.12 -3.79
C SER A 16 25.92 -3.51 -4.80
N GLN A 17 26.17 -4.55 -5.59
CA GLN A 17 25.12 -5.10 -6.46
C GLN A 17 23.95 -5.69 -5.63
N ASP A 18 24.22 -6.14 -4.40
CA ASP A 18 23.21 -6.70 -3.51
C ASP A 18 22.27 -5.64 -2.92
N ASP A 19 22.59 -4.35 -3.06
CA ASP A 19 21.73 -3.25 -2.66
C ASP A 19 20.60 -2.99 -3.64
N PHE A 20 20.64 -3.64 -4.82
CA PHE A 20 19.64 -3.55 -5.86
C PHE A 20 19.14 -4.92 -6.27
N TRP A 21 17.85 -5.03 -6.54
CA TRP A 21 17.26 -6.21 -7.12
C TRP A 21 16.12 -5.86 -8.06
N LYS A 22 15.76 -6.79 -8.93
CA LYS A 22 14.69 -6.57 -9.89
C LYS A 22 13.42 -7.27 -9.39
N HIS A 23 12.36 -6.50 -9.22
CA HIS A 23 11.08 -7.06 -8.78
C HIS A 23 10.54 -8.04 -9.82
N PRO A 24 10.29 -9.33 -9.46
CA PRO A 24 10.02 -10.38 -10.44
C PRO A 24 8.74 -10.15 -11.25
N GLN A 25 7.71 -9.57 -10.65
CA GLN A 25 6.42 -9.37 -11.30
C GLN A 25 6.37 -8.06 -12.12
N SER A 26 6.81 -6.95 -11.55
CA SER A 26 6.75 -5.64 -12.21
C SER A 26 7.97 -5.32 -13.09
N GLY A 27 9.08 -6.06 -12.93
CA GLY A 27 10.33 -5.77 -13.61
C GLY A 27 11.02 -4.47 -13.21
N LYS A 28 10.52 -3.77 -12.19
CA LYS A 28 11.08 -2.54 -11.66
C LYS A 28 12.36 -2.81 -10.87
N TRP A 29 13.27 -1.84 -10.86
CA TRP A 29 14.45 -1.90 -10.01
C TRP A 29 14.12 -1.44 -8.60
N ILE A 30 14.53 -2.22 -7.64
CA ILE A 30 14.32 -1.97 -6.21
C ILE A 30 15.67 -1.75 -5.55
N ILE A 31 15.77 -0.66 -4.77
CA ILE A 31 16.91 -0.35 -3.92
C ILE A 31 16.55 -0.65 -2.46
N LYS A 32 17.47 -1.22 -1.70
CA LYS A 32 17.27 -1.48 -0.27
C LYS A 32 17.21 -0.19 0.54
N HIS A 33 16.39 -0.17 1.58
CA HIS A 33 16.27 0.96 2.51
C HIS A 33 17.62 1.43 3.06
N ASP A 34 18.48 0.51 3.51
CA ASP A 34 19.78 0.83 4.06
C ASP A 34 20.68 1.56 3.04
N ALA A 35 20.56 1.22 1.76
CA ALA A 35 21.27 1.91 0.68
C ALA A 35 20.68 3.32 0.45
N VAL A 36 19.36 3.49 0.55
CA VAL A 36 18.71 4.81 0.48
C VAL A 36 19.17 5.71 1.64
N GLU A 37 19.27 5.18 2.87
CA GLU A 37 19.81 5.91 4.01
C GLU A 37 21.28 6.32 3.81
N LYS A 38 22.10 5.41 3.25
CA LYS A 38 23.51 5.72 2.90
C LYS A 38 23.58 6.87 1.90
N ILE A 39 22.77 6.83 0.84
CA ILE A 39 22.68 7.90 -0.15
C ILE A 39 22.26 9.23 0.51
N ALA A 40 21.22 9.21 1.33
CA ALA A 40 20.72 10.40 2.04
C ALA A 40 21.82 11.03 2.90
N SER A 41 22.62 10.20 3.57
CA SER A 41 23.76 10.64 4.38
C SER A 41 24.88 11.27 3.55
N ILE A 42 25.26 10.64 2.42
CA ILE A 42 26.30 11.17 1.51
C ILE A 42 25.88 12.51 0.93
N GLU A 43 24.62 12.61 0.47
CA GLU A 43 24.06 13.82 -0.11
C GLU A 43 23.67 14.88 0.94
N LYS A 44 23.78 14.55 2.23
CA LYS A 44 23.41 15.44 3.33
C LYS A 44 21.96 15.90 3.25
N ILE A 45 21.05 15.01 2.87
CA ILE A 45 19.62 15.27 2.85
C ILE A 45 19.15 15.42 4.30
N THR A 46 18.47 16.52 4.58
CA THR A 46 17.91 16.79 5.91
C THR A 46 16.42 16.55 5.94
N PHE A 47 15.94 15.96 7.03
CA PHE A 47 14.53 15.69 7.24
C PHE A 47 13.97 16.59 8.34
N ASP A 48 12.77 17.10 8.13
CA ASP A 48 12.02 17.79 9.17
C ASP A 48 11.40 16.79 10.15
N LEU A 49 10.92 17.29 11.29
CA LEU A 49 10.10 16.47 12.18
C LEU A 49 8.85 15.97 11.44
N PRO A 50 8.53 14.68 11.50
CA PRO A 50 7.37 14.14 10.81
C PRO A 50 6.06 14.70 11.41
N ILE A 51 5.08 14.95 10.55
CA ILE A 51 3.73 15.34 10.96
C ILE A 51 2.85 14.08 10.93
N VAL A 52 2.17 13.80 12.03
CA VAL A 52 1.23 12.69 12.13
C VAL A 52 -0.07 13.07 11.41
N ALA A 53 -0.36 12.43 10.29
CA ALA A 53 -1.57 12.63 9.52
C ALA A 53 -2.71 11.71 9.99
N SER A 54 -2.36 10.46 10.38
CA SER A 54 -3.31 9.50 10.96
C SER A 54 -2.60 8.59 11.96
N ASN A 55 -3.29 8.26 13.04
CA ASN A 55 -2.78 7.44 14.13
C ASN A 55 -3.90 6.55 14.69
N ASP A 56 -4.25 5.51 13.96
CA ASP A 56 -5.12 4.44 14.44
C ASP A 56 -4.27 3.24 14.86
N ILE A 57 -4.86 2.34 15.66
CA ILE A 57 -4.17 1.18 16.23
C ILE A 57 -3.50 0.28 15.18
N ASN A 58 -4.02 0.25 13.95
CA ASN A 58 -3.52 -0.55 12.83
C ASN A 58 -3.23 0.28 11.56
N ASN A 59 -3.19 1.61 11.68
CA ASN A 59 -3.00 2.48 10.52
C ASN A 59 -2.25 3.75 10.97
N VAL A 60 -1.03 3.90 10.49
CA VAL A 60 -0.20 5.07 10.73
C VAL A 60 0.09 5.74 9.39
N ALA A 61 -0.13 7.03 9.31
CA ALA A 61 0.26 7.86 8.18
C ALA A 61 1.05 9.07 8.68
N LEU A 62 2.24 9.26 8.11
CA LEU A 62 3.16 10.35 8.43
C LEU A 62 3.40 11.19 7.18
N ILE A 63 3.38 12.51 7.34
CA ILE A 63 3.92 13.43 6.34
C ILE A 63 5.39 13.64 6.67
N ILE A 64 6.26 13.26 5.75
CA ILE A 64 7.71 13.43 5.84
C ILE A 64 8.12 14.51 4.85
N SER A 65 8.88 15.48 5.32
CA SER A 65 9.50 16.52 4.47
C SER A 65 11.00 16.38 4.51
N ALA A 66 11.64 16.60 3.38
CA ALA A 66 13.09 16.58 3.26
C ALA A 66 13.59 17.70 2.36
N THR A 67 14.81 18.16 2.63
CA THR A 67 15.48 19.22 1.90
C THR A 67 16.83 18.73 1.40
N TYR A 68 17.11 18.98 0.13
CA TYR A 68 18.39 18.75 -0.52
C TYR A 68 18.79 19.98 -1.31
N LYS A 69 19.92 20.61 -0.96
CA LYS A 69 20.31 21.92 -1.50
C LYS A 69 19.20 22.95 -1.28
N GLU A 70 18.63 23.48 -2.36
CA GLU A 70 17.54 24.45 -2.32
C GLU A 70 16.16 23.83 -2.57
N GLU A 71 16.12 22.53 -2.90
CA GLU A 71 14.87 21.81 -3.15
C GLU A 71 14.30 21.22 -1.87
N ARG A 72 13.01 21.40 -1.69
CA ARG A 72 12.25 20.78 -0.60
C ARG A 72 11.09 19.98 -1.15
N VAL A 73 10.96 18.73 -0.71
CA VAL A 73 9.86 17.85 -1.06
C VAL A 73 9.16 17.34 0.21
N TRP A 74 7.95 16.88 0.03
CA TRP A 74 7.24 16.13 1.05
C TRP A 74 6.58 14.90 0.43
N THR A 75 6.35 13.89 1.26
CA THR A 75 5.67 12.66 0.89
C THR A 75 4.87 12.14 2.06
N MET A 76 3.96 11.21 1.79
CA MET A 76 3.31 10.43 2.84
C MET A 76 3.98 9.07 2.95
N GLY A 77 4.35 8.70 4.18
CA GLY A 77 4.66 7.33 4.54
C GLY A 77 3.45 6.75 5.26
N GLU A 78 2.98 5.59 4.82
CA GLU A 78 1.83 4.91 5.43
C GLU A 78 2.14 3.45 5.71
N ALA A 79 1.68 2.96 6.85
CA ALA A 79 1.75 1.55 7.20
C ALA A 79 0.46 1.13 7.88
N ARG A 80 -0.11 0.06 7.39
CA ARG A 80 -1.35 -0.53 7.89
C ARG A 80 -1.27 -2.05 7.83
N LYS A 81 -2.18 -2.71 8.52
CA LYS A 81 -2.20 -4.17 8.64
C LYS A 81 -2.15 -4.89 7.28
N GLU A 82 -2.77 -4.31 6.24
CA GLU A 82 -2.85 -4.89 4.91
C GLU A 82 -1.54 -4.79 4.12
N ASN A 83 -0.75 -3.73 4.37
CA ASN A 83 0.49 -3.46 3.63
C ASN A 83 1.77 -3.54 4.49
N CYS A 84 1.66 -3.97 5.76
CA CYS A 84 2.79 -4.14 6.66
C CYS A 84 2.62 -5.43 7.47
N LYS A 85 3.44 -6.44 7.17
CA LYS A 85 3.42 -7.74 7.85
C LYS A 85 3.97 -7.69 9.27
N MET A 86 4.70 -6.62 9.61
CA MET A 86 5.37 -6.44 10.89
C MET A 86 4.56 -5.52 11.79
N ALA A 87 4.60 -5.75 13.10
CA ALA A 87 3.80 -5.00 14.07
C ALA A 87 4.33 -3.58 14.40
N TYR A 88 5.36 -3.09 13.69
CA TYR A 88 5.95 -1.77 13.94
C TYR A 88 5.56 -0.74 12.86
N TYR A 89 4.28 -0.43 12.78
CA TYR A 89 3.73 0.46 11.75
C TYR A 89 4.36 1.85 11.71
N TRP A 90 4.74 2.42 12.87
CA TRP A 90 5.37 3.74 12.94
C TRP A 90 6.72 3.78 12.21
N ALA A 91 7.59 2.80 12.50
CA ALA A 91 8.88 2.71 11.84
C ALA A 91 8.75 2.44 10.34
N MET A 92 7.77 1.64 9.92
CA MET A 92 7.53 1.39 8.50
C MET A 92 6.96 2.62 7.78
N ALA A 93 6.06 3.38 8.40
CA ALA A 93 5.55 4.63 7.85
C ALA A 93 6.68 5.67 7.70
N GLU A 94 7.56 5.79 8.70
CA GLU A 94 8.72 6.66 8.64
C GLU A 94 9.68 6.26 7.51
N LYS A 95 10.09 5.00 7.45
CA LYS A 95 10.98 4.47 6.41
C LYS A 95 10.44 4.76 5.01
N ARG A 96 9.18 4.41 4.76
CA ARG A 96 8.51 4.67 3.47
C ARG A 96 8.52 6.15 3.10
N GLY A 97 8.18 7.02 4.04
CA GLY A 97 8.17 8.46 3.81
C GLY A 97 9.57 9.01 3.53
N LYS A 98 10.58 8.60 4.29
CA LYS A 98 11.98 9.01 4.08
C LYS A 98 12.51 8.54 2.73
N ASP A 99 12.34 7.27 2.39
CA ASP A 99 12.80 6.72 1.13
C ASP A 99 12.17 7.45 -0.05
N ARG A 100 10.85 7.67 -0.01
CA ARG A 100 10.13 8.43 -1.03
C ARG A 100 10.69 9.85 -1.22
N CYS A 101 11.03 10.54 -0.13
CA CYS A 101 11.65 11.86 -0.20
C CYS A 101 13.01 11.80 -0.92
N VAL A 102 13.88 10.86 -0.53
CA VAL A 102 15.21 10.70 -1.12
C VAL A 102 15.12 10.38 -2.63
N LEU A 103 14.28 9.40 -2.98
CA LEU A 103 14.10 8.99 -4.37
C LEU A 103 13.52 10.12 -5.25
N LYS A 104 12.63 10.97 -4.68
CA LYS A 104 12.11 12.16 -5.36
C LYS A 104 13.20 13.21 -5.58
N LEU A 105 13.91 13.60 -4.52
CA LEU A 105 14.94 14.65 -4.56
C LEU A 105 16.06 14.30 -5.56
N LEU A 106 16.36 13.01 -5.72
CA LEU A 106 17.43 12.55 -6.61
C LEU A 106 16.92 12.09 -8.00
N GLY A 107 15.64 12.28 -8.30
CA GLY A 107 15.03 11.89 -9.58
C GLY A 107 15.11 10.40 -9.88
N MET A 108 15.18 9.55 -8.84
CA MET A 108 15.34 8.10 -9.01
C MET A 108 14.06 7.42 -9.51
N TYR A 109 12.88 7.94 -9.17
CA TYR A 109 11.60 7.45 -9.70
C TYR A 109 11.51 7.62 -11.23
N GLU A 110 11.99 8.72 -11.76
CA GLU A 110 12.05 8.95 -13.20
C GLU A 110 12.93 7.93 -13.91
N LYS A 111 13.94 7.44 -13.21
CA LYS A 111 14.82 6.35 -13.66
C LYS A 111 14.24 4.95 -13.39
N GLY A 112 13.03 4.84 -12.81
CA GLY A 112 12.35 3.59 -12.52
C GLY A 112 12.95 2.80 -11.36
N VAL A 113 13.58 3.48 -10.39
CA VAL A 113 14.08 2.91 -9.13
C VAL A 113 13.08 3.20 -8.01
N TYR A 114 12.76 2.18 -7.23
CA TYR A 114 11.83 2.22 -6.10
C TYR A 114 12.49 1.63 -4.86
N SER A 115 12.00 1.96 -3.66
CA SER A 115 12.51 1.37 -2.41
C SER A 115 11.92 -0.02 -2.16
N ASP A 116 12.67 -0.88 -1.44
CA ASP A 116 12.22 -2.20 -1.02
C ASP A 116 11.04 -2.14 -0.05
N VAL A 117 10.93 -1.08 0.75
CA VAL A 117 9.78 -0.86 1.64
C VAL A 117 8.48 -0.56 0.89
N GLU A 118 8.56 -0.28 -0.43
CA GLU A 118 7.43 -0.12 -1.36
C GLU A 118 7.18 -1.38 -2.21
N ALA A 119 8.10 -2.34 -2.20
CA ALA A 119 8.03 -3.50 -3.10
C ALA A 119 6.80 -4.38 -2.86
N ASP A 120 6.30 -4.47 -1.63
CA ASP A 120 5.08 -5.21 -1.30
C ASP A 120 3.82 -4.62 -1.98
N ASP A 121 3.80 -3.31 -2.23
CA ASP A 121 2.69 -2.65 -2.91
C ASP A 121 2.60 -3.06 -4.40
N PHE A 122 3.72 -3.42 -5.04
CA PHE A 122 3.75 -3.91 -6.41
C PHE A 122 3.23 -5.35 -6.56
N SER A 123 3.24 -6.14 -5.49
CA SER A 123 2.72 -7.51 -5.48
C SER A 123 1.19 -7.55 -5.53
N GLN A 124 0.52 -6.50 -5.07
CA GLN A 124 -0.94 -6.40 -5.05
C GLN A 124 -1.52 -5.85 -6.36
N SER A 125 -0.71 -5.23 -7.21
CA SER A 125 -1.17 -4.59 -8.46
C SER A 125 -1.17 -5.51 -9.69
N SER A 126 -0.76 -6.77 -9.58
CA SER A 126 -0.67 -7.71 -10.71
C SER A 126 -2.01 -8.30 -11.18
N GLY A 127 -3.13 -7.67 -10.84
CA GLY A 127 -4.47 -8.08 -11.26
C GLY A 127 -5.19 -7.15 -12.25
N SER A 128 -4.57 -6.08 -12.73
CA SER A 128 -5.21 -5.20 -13.71
C SER A 128 -4.21 -4.70 -14.77
N SER A 129 -4.51 -5.07 -16.02
CA SER A 129 -3.91 -4.62 -17.27
C SER A 129 -3.72 -3.10 -17.31
N GLU A 130 -2.59 -2.70 -17.94
CA GLU A 130 -2.21 -1.34 -18.29
C GLU A 130 -3.39 -0.44 -18.71
N SER A 131 -3.61 0.62 -17.95
CA SER A 131 -4.24 1.81 -18.50
C SER A 131 -3.53 3.02 -17.90
N LYS A 132 -2.98 3.85 -18.81
CA LYS A 132 -2.55 5.22 -18.53
C LYS A 132 -3.67 5.92 -17.78
N GLN A 133 -3.46 6.29 -16.52
CA GLN A 133 -4.40 7.14 -15.80
C GLN A 133 -3.71 8.43 -15.42
N ASP A 134 -4.15 9.48 -16.10
CA ASP A 134 -4.02 10.86 -15.66
C ASP A 134 -4.63 11.00 -14.27
N PHE A 135 -3.91 11.63 -13.36
CA PHE A 135 -4.37 11.93 -12.01
C PHE A 135 -5.47 12.99 -12.08
N GLU A 136 -6.73 12.56 -12.13
CA GLU A 136 -7.87 13.42 -11.87
C GLU A 136 -8.34 13.19 -10.43
N TYR A 137 -8.09 14.18 -9.59
CA TYR A 137 -8.52 14.22 -8.19
C TYR A 137 -10.03 14.43 -8.14
N GLY A 138 -10.74 13.42 -7.69
CA GLY A 138 -12.14 13.56 -7.27
C GLY A 138 -13.17 13.01 -8.25
N ARG A 139 -13.47 11.73 -8.07
CA ARG A 139 -14.85 11.16 -8.11
C ARG A 139 -14.74 9.65 -7.96
N SER A 140 -15.25 9.12 -6.85
CA SER A 140 -15.46 7.69 -6.75
C SER A 140 -16.39 7.24 -7.86
N LYS A 141 -15.85 6.54 -8.85
CA LYS A 141 -16.63 5.71 -9.77
C LYS A 141 -16.79 4.35 -9.11
N ILE A 142 -17.98 4.12 -8.60
CA ILE A 142 -18.51 2.80 -8.34
C ILE A 142 -18.34 1.99 -9.62
N THR A 143 -17.46 1.01 -9.61
CA THR A 143 -17.23 0.13 -10.75
C THR A 143 -17.52 -1.30 -10.38
N LYS A 144 -18.49 -1.85 -11.10
CA LYS A 144 -18.80 -3.27 -11.32
C LYS A 144 -19.03 -4.10 -10.06
N THR A 145 -20.29 -4.41 -9.86
CA THR A 145 -20.80 -5.53 -9.07
C THR A 145 -19.99 -6.79 -9.28
N GLN A 146 -18.96 -7.00 -8.46
CA GLN A 146 -18.33 -8.30 -8.34
C GLN A 146 -19.32 -9.22 -7.61
N GLN A 147 -19.48 -10.45 -8.08
CA GLN A 147 -20.25 -11.47 -7.35
C GLN A 147 -19.66 -11.67 -5.95
N PRO A 148 -20.47 -12.05 -4.97
CA PRO A 148 -19.98 -12.33 -3.62
C PRO A 148 -18.91 -13.41 -3.66
N SER A 149 -17.88 -13.25 -2.84
CA SER A 149 -16.87 -14.29 -2.68
C SER A 149 -17.47 -15.53 -2.04
N ALA A 150 -16.90 -16.72 -2.28
CA ALA A 150 -17.32 -17.95 -1.65
C ALA A 150 -17.37 -17.82 -0.10
N LYS A 151 -16.39 -17.11 0.48
CA LYS A 151 -16.35 -16.85 1.93
C LYS A 151 -17.50 -15.98 2.41
N GLN A 152 -17.93 -14.97 1.65
CA GLN A 152 -19.09 -14.15 2.01
C GLN A 152 -20.37 -14.97 1.94
N MET A 153 -20.54 -15.78 0.91
CA MET A 153 -21.72 -16.66 0.77
C MET A 153 -21.81 -17.67 1.90
N ASP A 154 -20.71 -18.34 2.25
CA ASP A 154 -20.67 -19.31 3.35
C ASP A 154 -20.92 -18.63 4.71
N TYR A 155 -20.43 -17.42 4.89
CA TYR A 155 -20.65 -16.67 6.12
C TYR A 155 -22.10 -16.21 6.25
N ILE A 156 -22.76 -15.76 5.17
CA ILE A 156 -24.20 -15.44 5.17
C ILE A 156 -25.02 -16.68 5.54
N ARG A 157 -24.73 -17.85 4.96
CA ARG A 157 -25.42 -19.11 5.31
C ARG A 157 -25.30 -19.43 6.80
N SER A 158 -24.09 -19.35 7.35
CA SER A 158 -23.84 -19.57 8.77
C SER A 158 -24.60 -18.58 9.67
N LEU A 159 -24.69 -17.32 9.28
CA LEU A 159 -25.44 -16.29 10.01
C LEU A 159 -26.96 -16.51 9.90
N CYS A 160 -27.46 -16.97 8.74
CA CYS A 160 -28.87 -17.35 8.60
C CYS A 160 -29.22 -18.50 9.55
N GLU A 161 -28.41 -19.56 9.60
CA GLU A 161 -28.58 -20.69 10.52
C GLU A 161 -28.65 -20.22 11.99
N GLN A 162 -27.70 -19.35 12.39
CA GLN A 162 -27.65 -18.80 13.76
C GLN A 162 -28.85 -17.90 14.08
N ASN A 163 -29.41 -17.21 13.09
CA ASN A 163 -30.61 -16.39 13.24
C ASN A 163 -31.91 -17.21 13.16
N GLY A 164 -31.86 -18.48 12.74
CA GLY A 164 -33.02 -19.31 12.48
C GLY A 164 -33.76 -18.93 11.20
N GLU A 165 -33.06 -18.39 10.22
CA GLU A 165 -33.57 -18.01 8.92
C GLU A 165 -33.26 -19.07 7.85
N PRO A 166 -34.13 -19.22 6.84
CA PRO A 166 -33.89 -20.20 5.77
C PRO A 166 -32.69 -19.79 4.90
N GLU A 167 -31.88 -20.79 4.47
CA GLU A 167 -30.70 -20.58 3.65
C GLU A 167 -31.01 -20.00 2.26
N ASP A 168 -32.20 -20.21 1.73
CA ASP A 168 -32.67 -19.76 0.42
C ASP A 168 -33.28 -18.34 0.44
N LYS A 169 -33.17 -17.63 1.58
CA LYS A 169 -33.63 -16.25 1.72
C LYS A 169 -32.96 -15.30 0.75
N PHE A 170 -31.73 -15.59 0.35
CA PHE A 170 -30.92 -14.72 -0.50
C PHE A 170 -30.54 -15.38 -1.83
N ASP A 171 -30.79 -14.67 -2.95
CA ASP A 171 -30.38 -15.09 -4.30
C ASP A 171 -28.91 -14.67 -4.56
N PHE A 172 -27.97 -15.54 -4.20
CA PHE A 172 -26.53 -15.29 -4.40
C PHE A 172 -26.14 -15.08 -5.88
N ALA A 173 -26.93 -15.55 -6.84
CA ALA A 173 -26.64 -15.40 -8.27
C ALA A 173 -26.85 -13.97 -8.77
N LYS A 174 -27.70 -13.20 -8.08
CA LYS A 174 -28.04 -11.80 -8.41
C LYS A 174 -27.43 -10.79 -7.46
N MET A 175 -26.76 -11.27 -6.40
CA MET A 175 -26.18 -10.45 -5.34
C MET A 175 -24.82 -9.91 -5.75
N SER A 176 -24.53 -8.68 -5.38
CA SER A 176 -23.18 -8.11 -5.46
C SER A 176 -22.38 -8.36 -4.19
N SER A 177 -21.05 -8.17 -4.24
CA SER A 177 -20.19 -8.23 -3.06
C SER A 177 -20.54 -7.17 -2.01
N ASP A 178 -21.04 -6.01 -2.44
CA ASP A 178 -21.48 -4.93 -1.56
C ASP A 178 -22.80 -5.30 -0.88
N ASP A 179 -23.77 -5.85 -1.62
CA ASP A 179 -25.01 -6.37 -1.05
C ASP A 179 -24.75 -7.46 -0.01
N ALA A 180 -23.79 -8.35 -0.28
CA ALA A 180 -23.37 -9.39 0.66
C ALA A 180 -22.79 -8.82 1.96
N SER A 181 -22.03 -7.74 1.87
CA SER A 181 -21.46 -7.05 3.04
C SER A 181 -22.55 -6.39 3.89
N ASP A 182 -23.54 -5.76 3.26
CA ASP A 182 -24.68 -5.15 3.94
C ASP A 182 -25.55 -6.20 4.63
N ILE A 183 -25.81 -7.32 3.96
CA ILE A 183 -26.56 -8.45 4.54
C ILE A 183 -25.84 -9.03 5.76
N ILE A 184 -24.53 -9.22 5.70
CA ILE A 184 -23.72 -9.68 6.83
C ILE A 184 -23.85 -8.69 8.01
N GLY A 185 -23.75 -7.39 7.76
CA GLY A 185 -23.93 -6.35 8.77
C GLY A 185 -25.29 -6.40 9.46
N ASN A 186 -26.35 -6.58 8.68
CA ASN A 186 -27.73 -6.67 9.18
C ASN A 186 -27.93 -7.93 10.03
N LEU A 187 -27.54 -9.10 9.54
CA LEU A 187 -27.68 -10.38 10.27
C LEU A 187 -26.91 -10.39 11.59
N LEU A 188 -25.70 -9.79 11.63
CA LEU A 188 -24.93 -9.61 12.86
C LEU A 188 -25.63 -8.69 13.87
N SER A 189 -26.29 -7.63 13.39
CA SER A 189 -27.02 -6.71 14.25
C SER A 189 -28.27 -7.37 14.89
N GLU A 190 -28.94 -8.23 14.14
CA GLU A 190 -30.06 -9.01 14.61
C GLU A 190 -29.65 -10.05 15.67
N LEU A 191 -28.52 -10.74 15.44
CA LEU A 191 -27.96 -11.65 16.44
C LEU A 191 -27.65 -10.93 17.75
N LYS A 192 -27.04 -9.76 17.70
CA LYS A 192 -26.76 -8.96 18.91
C LYS A 192 -27.99 -8.57 19.67
N LYS A 193 -29.10 -8.26 18.98
CA LYS A 193 -30.40 -7.93 19.64
C LYS A 193 -31.04 -9.13 20.30
N LYS A 194 -30.83 -10.36 19.80
CA LYS A 194 -31.35 -11.58 20.41
C LYS A 194 -30.63 -11.97 21.71
N TRP A 195 -29.39 -11.48 21.90
CA TRP A 195 -28.56 -11.80 23.07
C TRP A 195 -28.47 -10.65 24.08
N SER A 196 -29.19 -9.55 23.88
CA SER A 196 -29.32 -8.41 24.79
C SER A 196 -30.65 -8.42 25.53
#